data_31d7f431a595c6e097e3d285a08fabaa
#
_entry.id   31d7f431a595c6e097e3d285a08fabaa
#
_cell.length_a   1.000
_cell.length_b   1.000
_cell.length_c   1.000
_cell.angle_alpha   90.00
_cell.angle_beta   90.00
_cell.angle_gamma   90.00
#
_symmetry.space_group_name_H-M   'P 1'
#
loop_
_entity.id
_entity.type
_entity.pdbx_description
1 polymer ?
#
loop_
_entity_poly.entity_id
_entity_poly.type
_entity_poly.pdbx_seq_one_letter_code
_entity_poly.pdbx_strand_id
1 'polypeptide(L)'
;KQGVPQNSDGSSAGFLFFETADGYHFKSIEGLFKQDKKKSYIFNNSTDAQAIPAGYDGKVLEHQSDSAINVQSKMNMGAYKTKIVLFDAYNCKYEVIEQTAEEVKENVELAGKDLPKFNSKFDSQEKDYTRTTLYLVDSGTLPDGDTQKQIEASTKPNFEAVRTLNQSIRRYNQLFSGMMEITIAGDFSLHAGDVIFVDIFSVQAEKDDTLNRESGGLYIIADLCHFVDAGGTYTKLNLARDSFGRKGNHSTTT
;
A
#
# COMPACT_ATOMS: atom_id res chain seq x y z
N LYS A 1 -2.91 14.99 0.79
CA LYS A 1 -1.60 14.79 0.11
C LYS A 1 -0.44 15.60 0.72
N GLN A 2 -0.70 16.57 1.59
CA GLN A 2 0.32 17.44 2.20
C GLN A 2 0.66 17.08 3.66
N GLY A 3 -0.01 16.08 4.22
CA GLY A 3 0.28 15.61 5.58
C GLY A 3 1.59 14.81 5.61
N VAL A 4 2.42 15.07 6.61
CA VAL A 4 3.63 14.31 6.94
C VAL A 4 3.41 13.68 8.31
N PRO A 5 3.76 12.39 8.51
CA PRO A 5 3.69 11.77 9.84
C PRO A 5 4.56 12.55 10.83
N GLN A 6 3.99 12.88 11.98
CA GLN A 6 4.68 13.64 13.02
C GLN A 6 5.62 12.75 13.86
N ASN A 7 5.33 11.46 13.90
CA ASN A 7 6.12 10.47 14.65
C ASN A 7 6.93 9.60 13.69
N SER A 8 7.97 8.97 14.20
CA SER A 8 8.87 8.05 13.49
C SER A 8 8.22 6.80 12.89
N ASP A 9 6.90 6.66 13.02
CA ASP A 9 6.14 5.49 12.55
C ASP A 9 5.82 5.48 11.06
N GLY A 10 6.30 6.44 10.32
CA GLY A 10 6.17 6.48 8.88
C GLY A 10 7.02 7.59 8.30
N SER A 11 7.75 7.28 7.24
CA SER A 11 8.61 8.24 6.55
C SER A 11 7.90 8.87 5.35
N SER A 12 6.79 8.31 4.87
CA SER A 12 6.13 8.76 3.65
C SER A 12 4.81 9.49 3.91
N ALA A 13 4.57 10.50 3.09
CA ALA A 13 3.33 11.26 3.07
C ALA A 13 2.29 10.53 2.21
N GLY A 14 1.53 9.65 2.80
CA GLY A 14 0.38 9.01 2.17
C GLY A 14 -0.64 8.69 3.23
N PHE A 15 -1.76 9.40 3.25
CA PHE A 15 -2.82 9.23 4.24
C PHE A 15 -4.12 8.82 3.58
N LEU A 16 -4.84 7.93 4.25
CA LEU A 16 -6.20 7.55 3.92
C LEU A 16 -7.14 8.07 4.99
N PHE A 17 -8.26 8.61 4.54
CA PHE A 17 -9.39 8.95 5.39
C PHE A 17 -10.53 7.99 5.09
N PHE A 18 -11.03 7.31 6.10
CA PHE A 18 -12.12 6.34 5.97
C PHE A 18 -12.95 6.28 7.24
N GLU A 19 -14.15 5.76 7.12
CA GLU A 19 -15.11 5.57 8.20
C GLU A 19 -15.32 4.08 8.44
N THR A 20 -15.43 3.72 9.71
CA THR A 20 -15.81 2.37 10.16
C THR A 20 -16.94 2.49 11.20
N ALA A 21 -17.46 1.37 11.67
CA ALA A 21 -18.42 1.36 12.76
C ALA A 21 -17.88 2.04 14.05
N ASP A 22 -16.56 2.05 14.23
CA ASP A 22 -15.90 2.67 15.39
C ASP A 22 -15.66 4.18 15.24
N GLY A 23 -15.90 4.74 14.04
CA GLY A 23 -15.76 6.17 13.77
C GLY A 23 -14.87 6.51 12.57
N TYR A 24 -14.38 7.76 12.56
CA TYR A 24 -13.55 8.27 11.48
C TYR A 24 -12.06 8.04 11.75
N HIS A 25 -11.36 7.61 10.72
CA HIS A 25 -9.94 7.30 10.78
C HIS A 25 -9.15 8.14 9.76
N PHE A 26 -8.03 8.68 10.20
CA PHE A 26 -7.04 9.34 9.35
C PHE A 26 -5.68 8.72 9.64
N LYS A 27 -5.28 7.75 8.80
CA LYS A 27 -4.07 6.94 9.03
C LYS A 27 -3.15 6.99 7.82
N SER A 28 -1.84 6.95 8.08
CA SER A 28 -0.86 6.80 7.00
C SER A 28 -0.90 5.39 6.42
N ILE A 29 -0.59 5.25 5.14
CA ILE A 29 -0.51 3.93 4.46
C ILE A 29 0.52 3.04 5.17
N GLU A 30 1.65 3.60 5.57
CA GLU A 30 2.66 2.86 6.33
C GLU A 30 2.16 2.42 7.71
N GLY A 31 1.48 3.31 8.42
CA GLY A 31 0.86 2.98 9.71
C GLY A 31 -0.17 1.87 9.59
N LEU A 32 -0.87 1.78 8.44
CA LEU A 32 -1.78 0.67 8.17
C LEU A 32 -1.02 -0.65 7.98
N PHE A 33 0.09 -0.68 7.25
CA PHE A 33 0.87 -1.91 7.04
C PHE A 33 1.72 -2.34 8.24
N LYS A 34 2.01 -1.43 9.18
CA LYS A 34 2.72 -1.73 10.44
C LYS A 34 1.85 -2.40 11.49
N GLN A 35 0.55 -2.41 11.31
CA GLN A 35 -0.36 -3.06 12.25
C GLN A 35 -0.08 -4.56 12.33
N ASP A 36 -0.28 -5.12 13.51
CA ASP A 36 -0.35 -6.57 13.66
C ASP A 36 -1.56 -7.10 12.88
N LYS A 37 -1.36 -8.23 12.23
CA LYS A 37 -2.45 -8.89 11.53
C LYS A 37 -3.57 -9.27 12.49
N LYS A 38 -4.78 -8.89 12.16
CA LYS A 38 -5.95 -9.18 13.01
C LYS A 38 -6.36 -10.64 12.95
N LYS A 39 -6.34 -11.22 11.73
CA LYS A 39 -6.67 -12.63 11.48
C LYS A 39 -5.85 -13.20 10.32
N SER A 40 -5.84 -14.52 10.24
CA SER A 40 -5.22 -15.25 9.14
C SER A 40 -6.25 -16.14 8.46
N TYR A 41 -6.27 -16.13 7.14
CA TYR A 41 -7.21 -16.90 6.33
C TYR A 41 -6.48 -17.80 5.34
N ILE A 42 -7.07 -18.96 5.05
CA ILE A 42 -6.52 -19.95 4.12
C ILE A 42 -7.58 -20.30 3.08
N PHE A 43 -7.19 -20.24 1.81
CA PHE A 43 -7.94 -20.84 0.72
C PHE A 43 -7.26 -22.10 0.24
N ASN A 44 -7.97 -23.23 0.33
CA ASN A 44 -7.52 -24.50 -0.20
C ASN A 44 -8.62 -25.11 -1.06
N ASN A 45 -8.32 -25.29 -2.33
CA ASN A 45 -9.24 -25.93 -3.29
C ASN A 45 -9.01 -27.44 -3.43
N SER A 46 -8.08 -28.03 -2.66
CA SER A 46 -7.85 -29.46 -2.69
C SER A 46 -8.89 -30.21 -1.87
N THR A 47 -9.28 -31.39 -2.37
CA THR A 47 -10.13 -32.33 -1.65
C THR A 47 -9.45 -32.99 -0.44
N ASP A 48 -8.13 -32.82 -0.30
CA ASP A 48 -7.36 -33.30 0.85
C ASP A 48 -7.65 -32.42 2.08
N ALA A 49 -8.64 -32.86 2.85
CA ALA A 49 -9.07 -32.20 4.09
C ALA A 49 -7.99 -32.11 5.19
N GLN A 50 -6.81 -32.66 4.96
CA GLN A 50 -5.72 -32.70 5.96
C GLN A 50 -4.96 -31.37 6.11
N ALA A 51 -5.08 -30.46 5.15
CA ALA A 51 -4.34 -29.19 5.18
C ALA A 51 -4.99 -28.10 6.05
N ILE A 52 -6.27 -28.22 6.37
CA ILE A 52 -6.99 -27.27 7.22
C ILE A 52 -7.56 -28.04 8.42
N PRO A 53 -7.21 -27.66 9.66
CA PRO A 53 -7.78 -28.27 10.86
C PRO A 53 -9.31 -28.18 10.86
N ALA A 54 -9.96 -29.23 11.33
CA ALA A 54 -11.41 -29.23 11.50
C ALA A 54 -11.81 -28.11 12.49
N GLY A 55 -12.82 -27.30 12.12
CA GLY A 55 -13.28 -26.19 12.96
C GLY A 55 -12.43 -24.91 12.83
N TYR A 56 -11.56 -24.82 11.83
CA TYR A 56 -10.78 -23.61 11.60
C TYR A 56 -11.64 -22.48 11.01
N ASP A 57 -11.79 -21.40 11.78
CA ASP A 57 -12.62 -20.23 11.39
C ASP A 57 -12.02 -19.38 10.27
N GLY A 58 -10.73 -19.55 9.97
CA GLY A 58 -9.99 -18.80 8.96
C GLY A 58 -10.11 -19.37 7.54
N LYS A 59 -11.14 -20.16 7.23
CA LYS A 59 -11.34 -20.69 5.88
C LYS A 59 -11.93 -19.63 4.95
N VAL A 60 -11.28 -19.43 3.80
CA VAL A 60 -11.85 -18.69 2.68
C VAL A 60 -12.80 -19.60 1.90
N LEU A 61 -14.03 -19.15 1.68
CA LEU A 61 -15.06 -19.89 0.95
C LEU A 61 -14.88 -19.72 -0.56
N GLU A 62 -14.67 -18.48 -0.99
CA GLU A 62 -14.45 -18.12 -2.39
C GLU A 62 -13.34 -17.06 -2.47
N HIS A 63 -12.57 -17.09 -3.53
CA HIS A 63 -11.60 -16.04 -3.81
C HIS A 63 -11.57 -15.69 -5.29
N GLN A 64 -11.36 -14.43 -5.56
CA GLN A 64 -11.09 -13.91 -6.89
C GLN A 64 -9.90 -12.96 -6.78
N SER A 65 -8.81 -13.26 -7.45
CA SER A 65 -7.66 -12.36 -7.51
C SER A 65 -7.62 -11.66 -8.86
N ASP A 66 -7.45 -10.35 -8.86
CA ASP A 66 -7.10 -9.61 -10.06
C ASP A 66 -5.58 -9.75 -10.27
N SER A 67 -5.22 -10.71 -11.13
CA SER A 67 -3.82 -10.99 -11.46
C SER A 67 -3.28 -10.10 -12.57
N ALA A 68 -4.10 -9.24 -13.14
CA ALA A 68 -3.73 -8.38 -14.25
C ALA A 68 -3.01 -7.11 -13.76
N ILE A 69 -1.77 -7.28 -13.27
CA ILE A 69 -0.95 -6.14 -12.89
C ILE A 69 -0.42 -5.47 -14.15
N ASN A 70 -0.93 -4.30 -14.45
CA ASN A 70 -0.40 -3.51 -15.55
C ASN A 70 0.77 -2.64 -15.07
N VAL A 71 1.99 -3.20 -15.10
CA VAL A 71 3.21 -2.50 -14.70
C VAL A 71 3.40 -1.21 -15.50
N GLN A 72 3.10 -1.23 -16.80
CA GLN A 72 3.21 -0.04 -17.65
C GLN A 72 2.27 1.09 -17.19
N SER A 73 1.02 0.76 -16.87
CA SER A 73 0.09 1.76 -16.33
C SER A 73 0.57 2.32 -14.99
N LYS A 74 1.06 1.46 -14.09
CA LYS A 74 1.61 1.88 -12.80
C LYS A 74 2.85 2.77 -12.96
N MET A 75 3.70 2.46 -13.91
CA MET A 75 4.85 3.26 -14.27
C MET A 75 4.42 4.65 -14.76
N ASN A 76 3.46 4.73 -15.67
CA ASN A 76 2.90 5.99 -16.17
C ASN A 76 2.26 6.83 -15.06
N MET A 77 1.71 6.20 -14.04
CA MET A 77 1.13 6.86 -12.87
C MET A 77 2.19 7.35 -11.87
N GLY A 78 3.46 6.91 -12.00
CA GLY A 78 4.55 7.31 -11.13
C GLY A 78 4.73 6.43 -9.90
N ALA A 79 4.35 5.14 -9.96
CA ALA A 79 4.57 4.20 -8.87
C ALA A 79 6.05 3.88 -8.64
N TYR A 80 6.89 3.96 -9.67
CA TYR A 80 8.31 3.58 -9.64
C TYR A 80 9.26 4.76 -9.58
N LYS A 81 9.07 5.75 -10.45
CA LYS A 81 9.91 6.95 -10.49
C LYS A 81 9.04 8.18 -10.69
N THR A 82 9.33 9.21 -9.92
CA THR A 82 8.64 10.49 -9.99
C THR A 82 9.65 11.62 -10.10
N LYS A 83 9.32 12.60 -10.94
CA LYS A 83 10.04 13.86 -11.09
C LYS A 83 9.09 15.01 -10.81
N ILE A 84 9.44 15.84 -9.87
CA ILE A 84 8.68 17.03 -9.54
C ILE A 84 9.49 18.25 -9.87
N VAL A 85 8.87 19.18 -10.59
CA VAL A 85 9.41 20.51 -10.82
C VAL A 85 8.62 21.48 -9.95
N LEU A 86 9.28 22.06 -8.98
CA LEU A 86 8.73 23.09 -8.13
C LEU A 86 9.08 24.44 -8.74
N PHE A 87 8.09 25.29 -8.93
CA PHE A 87 8.30 26.64 -9.42
C PHE A 87 7.71 27.65 -8.45
N ASP A 88 8.57 28.54 -7.93
CA ASP A 88 8.18 29.68 -7.12
C ASP A 88 8.12 30.92 -7.99
N ALA A 89 6.91 31.39 -8.26
CA ALA A 89 6.67 32.53 -9.10
C ALA A 89 7.12 33.87 -8.46
N TYR A 90 7.16 33.96 -7.15
CA TYR A 90 7.55 35.19 -6.44
C TYR A 90 9.04 35.39 -6.45
N ASN A 91 9.80 34.33 -6.28
CA ASN A 91 11.25 34.34 -6.27
C ASN A 91 11.87 33.99 -7.63
N CYS A 92 11.06 33.66 -8.64
CA CYS A 92 11.50 33.18 -9.96
C CYS A 92 12.49 32.00 -9.85
N LYS A 93 12.31 31.16 -8.87
CA LYS A 93 13.16 30.00 -8.57
C LYS A 93 12.49 28.73 -8.99
N TYR A 94 13.24 27.80 -9.55
CA TYR A 94 12.74 26.44 -9.78
C TYR A 94 13.68 25.41 -9.19
N GLU A 95 13.12 24.29 -8.76
CA GLU A 95 13.83 23.15 -8.22
C GLU A 95 13.30 21.88 -8.87
N VAL A 96 14.19 20.96 -9.22
CA VAL A 96 13.85 19.68 -9.80
C VAL A 96 14.21 18.57 -8.82
N ILE A 97 13.21 17.78 -8.43
CA ILE A 97 13.37 16.69 -7.47
C ILE A 97 12.98 15.38 -8.18
N GLU A 98 13.92 14.46 -8.28
CA GLU A 98 13.70 13.11 -8.81
C GLU A 98 13.85 12.09 -7.68
N GLN A 99 12.97 11.10 -7.65
CA GLN A 99 13.04 9.98 -6.72
C GLN A 99 12.61 8.66 -7.36
N THR A 100 13.38 7.62 -7.10
CA THR A 100 13.04 6.23 -7.46
C THR A 100 12.43 5.49 -6.28
N ALA A 101 11.66 4.43 -6.55
CA ALA A 101 11.10 3.59 -5.50
C ALA A 101 12.17 2.82 -4.71
N GLU A 102 13.32 2.53 -5.32
CA GLU A 102 14.43 1.83 -4.67
C GLU A 102 15.15 2.70 -3.64
N GLU A 103 15.35 3.99 -3.93
CA GLU A 103 16.01 4.93 -3.01
C GLU A 103 15.25 5.12 -1.69
N VAL A 104 13.97 4.81 -1.68
CA VAL A 104 13.09 5.04 -0.51
C VAL A 104 12.68 3.72 0.14
N LYS A 105 13.02 2.57 -0.45
CA LYS A 105 12.59 1.24 0.01
C LYS A 105 13.06 0.94 1.44
N GLU A 106 14.21 1.44 1.85
CA GLU A 106 14.78 1.20 3.19
C GLU A 106 13.94 1.82 4.33
N ASN A 107 13.12 2.82 4.02
CA ASN A 107 12.37 3.58 5.02
C ASN A 107 10.85 3.45 4.89
N VAL A 108 10.38 2.55 3.99
CA VAL A 108 8.95 2.41 3.69
C VAL A 108 8.48 1.01 4.05
N GLU A 109 7.44 0.92 4.87
CA GLU A 109 6.79 -0.35 5.19
C GLU A 109 5.89 -0.80 4.03
N LEU A 110 6.17 -1.99 3.49
CA LEU A 110 5.42 -2.62 2.40
C LEU A 110 4.69 -3.86 2.90
N ALA A 111 3.57 -4.19 2.27
CA ALA A 111 2.84 -5.44 2.54
C ALA A 111 3.63 -6.70 2.17
N GLY A 112 4.39 -6.63 1.09
CA GLY A 112 5.24 -7.70 0.58
C GLY A 112 6.72 -7.32 0.54
N LYS A 113 7.50 -8.06 -0.24
CA LYS A 113 8.94 -7.86 -0.37
C LYS A 113 9.32 -6.95 -1.53
N ASP A 114 8.63 -7.08 -2.64
CA ASP A 114 8.99 -6.43 -3.90
C ASP A 114 7.79 -5.82 -4.62
N LEU A 115 8.01 -4.67 -5.25
CA LEU A 115 7.06 -4.11 -6.22
C LEU A 115 7.02 -4.98 -7.48
N PRO A 116 5.90 -5.02 -8.21
CA PRO A 116 5.82 -5.69 -9.52
C PRO A 116 6.93 -5.18 -10.44
N LYS A 117 7.60 -6.08 -11.15
CA LYS A 117 8.69 -5.75 -12.08
C LYS A 117 8.35 -6.21 -13.49
N PHE A 118 8.93 -5.56 -14.48
CA PHE A 118 8.96 -6.07 -15.83
C PHE A 118 9.78 -7.37 -15.92
N ASN A 119 9.56 -8.13 -16.99
CA ASN A 119 10.41 -9.24 -17.32
C ASN A 119 11.87 -8.75 -17.46
N SER A 120 12.83 -9.57 -17.04
CA SER A 120 14.27 -9.25 -17.08
C SER A 120 14.80 -8.85 -18.47
N LYS A 121 14.07 -9.16 -19.53
CA LYS A 121 14.39 -8.68 -20.91
C LYS A 121 14.18 -7.17 -21.08
N PHE A 122 13.39 -6.55 -20.23
CA PHE A 122 13.10 -5.11 -20.21
C PHE A 122 13.73 -4.43 -18.99
N ASP A 123 14.91 -4.92 -18.63
CA ASP A 123 15.62 -4.48 -17.44
C ASP A 123 15.77 -2.95 -17.41
N SER A 124 15.46 -2.36 -16.27
CA SER A 124 15.56 -0.92 -15.96
C SER A 124 14.49 0.02 -16.53
N GLN A 125 13.58 -0.40 -17.39
CA GLN A 125 12.58 0.55 -17.94
C GLN A 125 11.73 1.23 -16.85
N GLU A 126 11.40 0.52 -15.78
CA GLU A 126 10.71 1.10 -14.63
C GLU A 126 11.52 2.18 -13.91
N LYS A 127 12.86 2.17 -14.04
CA LYS A 127 13.76 3.17 -13.47
C LYS A 127 13.99 4.35 -14.42
N ASP A 128 13.93 4.10 -15.71
CA ASP A 128 14.20 5.11 -16.74
C ASP A 128 12.97 5.99 -17.01
N TYR A 129 11.77 5.39 -16.97
CA TYR A 129 10.55 6.14 -17.19
C TYR A 129 10.14 6.95 -15.95
N THR A 130 9.91 8.23 -16.15
CA THR A 130 9.62 9.17 -15.06
C THR A 130 8.32 9.91 -15.32
N ARG A 131 7.39 9.86 -14.36
CA ARG A 131 6.25 10.78 -14.35
C ARG A 131 6.71 12.16 -13.89
N THR A 132 6.58 13.15 -14.74
CA THR A 132 6.90 14.55 -14.40
C THR A 132 5.64 15.31 -14.01
N THR A 133 5.69 16.03 -12.90
CA THR A 133 4.59 16.87 -12.41
C THR A 133 5.14 18.25 -12.04
N LEU A 134 4.50 19.30 -12.54
CA LEU A 134 4.83 20.68 -12.19
C LEU A 134 3.93 21.16 -11.04
N TYR A 135 4.52 21.72 -10.01
CA TYR A 135 3.82 22.38 -8.92
C TYR A 135 4.25 23.84 -8.80
N LEU A 136 3.26 24.72 -8.72
CA LEU A 136 3.48 26.08 -8.27
C LEU A 136 3.53 26.05 -6.73
N VAL A 137 4.61 26.58 -6.19
CA VAL A 137 4.83 26.66 -4.74
C VAL A 137 5.04 28.10 -4.34
N ASP A 138 4.66 28.40 -3.11
CA ASP A 138 5.00 29.61 -2.41
C ASP A 138 6.11 29.25 -1.41
N SER A 139 7.27 29.83 -1.54
CA SER A 139 8.39 29.61 -0.61
C SER A 139 8.13 30.16 0.79
N GLY A 140 7.02 30.83 0.98
CA GLY A 140 6.55 31.30 2.27
C GLY A 140 6.50 32.80 2.41
N THR A 141 5.67 33.23 3.33
CA THR A 141 5.64 34.61 3.81
C THR A 141 6.98 34.98 4.44
N LEU A 142 7.45 36.18 4.17
CA LEU A 142 8.61 36.71 4.86
C LEU A 142 8.36 36.64 6.38
N PRO A 143 9.23 35.96 7.16
CA PRO A 143 9.06 35.86 8.58
C PRO A 143 9.29 37.21 9.26
N ASP A 144 8.65 37.43 10.36
CA ASP A 144 9.02 38.52 11.25
C ASP A 144 10.43 38.28 11.80
N GLY A 145 11.24 39.31 11.85
CA GLY A 145 12.58 39.24 12.38
C GLY A 145 13.59 40.10 11.61
N ASP A 146 14.87 39.87 11.93
CA ASP A 146 15.96 40.55 11.23
C ASP A 146 16.11 40.07 9.80
N THR A 147 16.84 40.86 8.99
CA THR A 147 17.04 40.58 7.55
C THR A 147 17.63 39.20 7.29
N GLN A 148 18.49 38.70 8.18
CA GLN A 148 19.11 37.39 8.01
C GLN A 148 18.12 36.25 8.16
N LYS A 149 17.23 36.32 9.15
CA LYS A 149 16.14 35.35 9.33
C LYS A 149 15.15 35.39 8.17
N GLN A 150 14.86 36.57 7.64
CA GLN A 150 14.00 36.73 6.46
C GLN A 150 14.62 36.07 5.23
N ILE A 151 15.93 36.25 4.99
CA ILE A 151 16.64 35.59 3.91
C ILE A 151 16.66 34.08 4.07
N GLU A 152 16.96 33.57 5.27
CA GLU A 152 16.96 32.13 5.55
C GLU A 152 15.59 31.50 5.32
N ALA A 153 14.53 32.16 5.73
CA ALA A 153 13.17 31.64 5.55
C ALA A 153 12.70 31.74 4.09
N SER A 154 13.12 32.78 3.35
CA SER A 154 12.78 32.90 1.92
C SER A 154 13.40 31.81 1.04
N THR A 155 14.43 31.13 1.55
CA THR A 155 15.08 30.01 0.84
C THR A 155 14.51 28.64 1.21
N LYS A 156 13.70 28.55 2.28
CA LYS A 156 13.09 27.28 2.71
C LYS A 156 11.68 27.17 2.18
N PRO A 157 11.33 26.06 1.51
CA PRO A 157 9.93 25.83 1.13
C PRO A 157 9.06 25.65 2.37
N ASN A 158 7.80 26.12 2.33
CA ASN A 158 6.84 26.01 3.42
C ASN A 158 6.49 24.56 3.78
N PHE A 159 6.86 23.60 2.97
CA PHE A 159 6.60 22.19 3.19
C PHE A 159 7.70 21.32 2.56
N GLU A 160 7.85 20.14 3.10
CA GLU A 160 8.80 19.15 2.59
C GLU A 160 8.29 18.53 1.29
N ALA A 161 8.56 19.17 0.16
CA ALA A 161 8.06 18.75 -1.15
C ALA A 161 8.47 17.33 -1.53
N VAL A 162 9.68 16.91 -1.16
CA VAL A 162 10.16 15.54 -1.40
C VAL A 162 9.24 14.52 -0.76
N ARG A 163 8.93 14.67 0.52
CA ARG A 163 8.09 13.72 1.27
C ARG A 163 6.62 13.86 0.93
N THR A 164 6.12 15.08 0.82
CA THR A 164 4.69 15.32 0.65
C THR A 164 4.20 15.07 -0.77
N LEU A 165 4.97 15.44 -1.78
CA LEU A 165 4.53 15.31 -3.18
C LEU A 165 5.06 14.04 -3.83
N ASN A 166 6.38 13.83 -3.88
CA ASN A 166 6.96 12.65 -4.53
C ASN A 166 6.51 11.34 -3.88
N GLN A 167 6.69 11.22 -2.59
CA GLN A 167 6.35 9.98 -1.88
C GLN A 167 4.85 9.72 -1.88
N SER A 168 4.01 10.76 -1.71
CA SER A 168 2.57 10.57 -1.73
C SER A 168 2.07 10.08 -3.07
N ILE A 169 2.50 10.66 -4.19
CA ILE A 169 2.12 10.21 -5.53
C ILE A 169 2.48 8.74 -5.70
N ARG A 170 3.71 8.38 -5.34
CA ARG A 170 4.20 7.01 -5.45
C ARG A 170 3.39 6.05 -4.59
N ARG A 171 3.19 6.34 -3.30
CA ARG A 171 2.48 5.48 -2.36
C ARG A 171 1.02 5.25 -2.77
N TYR A 172 0.30 6.28 -3.20
CA TYR A 172 -1.07 6.12 -3.69
C TYR A 172 -1.14 5.25 -4.95
N ASN A 173 -0.17 5.37 -5.86
CA ASN A 173 -0.14 4.56 -7.07
C ASN A 173 0.35 3.13 -6.85
N GLN A 174 1.09 2.87 -5.76
CA GLN A 174 1.51 1.53 -5.34
C GLN A 174 0.41 0.76 -4.60
N LEU A 175 -0.42 1.43 -3.78
CA LEU A 175 -1.34 0.80 -2.84
C LEU A 175 -2.26 -0.25 -3.47
N PHE A 176 -2.73 -0.03 -4.68
CA PHE A 176 -3.61 -0.95 -5.40
C PHE A 176 -2.86 -1.76 -6.47
N SER A 177 -1.62 -2.17 -6.17
CA SER A 177 -0.85 -3.02 -7.09
C SER A 177 -1.34 -4.46 -7.13
N GLY A 178 -1.84 -4.97 -6.01
CA GLY A 178 -2.52 -6.26 -5.95
C GLY A 178 -3.88 -6.10 -5.30
N MET A 179 -4.91 -6.65 -5.93
CA MET A 179 -6.27 -6.66 -5.41
C MET A 179 -6.79 -8.09 -5.36
N MET A 180 -7.56 -8.40 -4.34
CA MET A 180 -8.18 -9.70 -4.16
C MET A 180 -9.54 -9.52 -3.49
N GLU A 181 -10.50 -10.27 -3.95
CA GLU A 181 -11.79 -10.41 -3.32
C GLU A 181 -11.88 -11.79 -2.66
N ILE A 182 -12.27 -11.83 -1.40
CA ILE A 182 -12.52 -13.09 -0.69
C ILE A 182 -13.89 -13.07 -0.01
N THR A 183 -14.51 -14.23 0.03
CA THR A 183 -15.73 -14.48 0.84
C THR A 183 -15.38 -15.42 1.98
N ILE A 184 -15.73 -15.03 3.19
CA ILE A 184 -15.49 -15.78 4.42
C ILE A 184 -16.80 -15.99 5.17
N ALA A 185 -16.80 -16.86 6.18
CA ALA A 185 -17.90 -16.93 7.15
C ALA A 185 -18.09 -15.55 7.81
N GLY A 186 -19.31 -15.25 8.24
CA GLY A 186 -19.64 -13.93 8.79
C GLY A 186 -18.75 -13.55 9.98
N ASP A 187 -18.03 -12.46 9.84
CA ASP A 187 -17.13 -11.93 10.86
C ASP A 187 -17.32 -10.41 11.00
N PHE A 188 -18.07 -10.01 12.00
CA PHE A 188 -18.37 -8.60 12.28
C PHE A 188 -17.26 -7.86 13.05
N SER A 189 -16.18 -8.57 13.41
CA SER A 189 -15.05 -7.94 14.09
C SER A 189 -14.07 -7.24 13.15
N LEU A 190 -14.23 -7.46 11.83
CA LEU A 190 -13.37 -6.88 10.80
C LEU A 190 -13.87 -5.51 10.36
N HIS A 191 -12.94 -4.60 10.10
CA HIS A 191 -13.21 -3.25 9.63
C HIS A 191 -12.31 -2.89 8.45
N ALA A 192 -12.73 -1.91 7.67
CA ALA A 192 -11.87 -1.31 6.66
C ALA A 192 -10.60 -0.74 7.33
N GLY A 193 -9.45 -0.95 6.69
CA GLY A 193 -8.14 -0.56 7.23
C GLY A 193 -7.48 -1.60 8.15
N ASP A 194 -8.16 -2.69 8.52
CA ASP A 194 -7.54 -3.79 9.23
C ASP A 194 -6.58 -4.55 8.30
N VAL A 195 -5.51 -5.11 8.88
CA VAL A 195 -4.57 -5.98 8.17
C VAL A 195 -4.90 -7.44 8.47
N ILE A 196 -5.01 -8.21 7.42
CA ILE A 196 -5.20 -9.66 7.48
C ILE A 196 -4.10 -10.38 6.71
N PHE A 197 -3.88 -11.63 7.06
CA PHE A 197 -2.97 -12.51 6.36
C PHE A 197 -3.77 -13.55 5.57
N VAL A 198 -3.50 -13.67 4.27
CA VAL A 198 -4.20 -14.62 3.40
C VAL A 198 -3.20 -15.58 2.78
N ASP A 199 -3.43 -16.87 2.93
CA ASP A 199 -2.71 -17.93 2.22
C ASP A 199 -3.60 -18.56 1.15
N ILE A 200 -3.04 -18.70 -0.05
CA ILE A 200 -3.69 -19.37 -1.17
C ILE A 200 -2.79 -20.52 -1.60
N PHE A 201 -3.34 -21.73 -1.62
CA PHE A 201 -2.62 -22.89 -2.14
C PHE A 201 -2.59 -22.86 -3.66
N SER A 202 -1.42 -23.11 -4.23
CA SER A 202 -1.26 -23.21 -5.69
C SER A 202 -1.70 -24.58 -6.17
N VAL A 203 -2.57 -24.61 -7.17
CA VAL A 203 -3.04 -25.87 -7.80
C VAL A 203 -1.94 -26.55 -8.63
N GLN A 204 -0.83 -25.86 -8.92
CA GLN A 204 0.22 -26.33 -9.84
C GLN A 204 1.52 -26.79 -9.15
N ALA A 205 1.55 -26.90 -7.85
CA ALA A 205 2.78 -27.28 -7.16
C ALA A 205 3.02 -28.80 -7.24
N GLU A 206 3.81 -29.22 -8.18
CA GLU A 206 4.33 -30.60 -8.33
C GLU A 206 5.47 -30.85 -7.36
N LYS A 207 5.71 -30.46 -6.32
CA LYS A 207 6.71 -30.78 -5.25
C LYS A 207 7.04 -29.60 -4.34
N ASP A 208 6.85 -29.81 -3.09
CA ASP A 208 7.41 -29.16 -1.89
C ASP A 208 7.01 -27.72 -1.54
N ASP A 209 6.34 -26.95 -2.37
CA ASP A 209 5.91 -25.60 -1.97
C ASP A 209 4.47 -25.34 -2.48
N THR A 210 3.51 -25.81 -1.72
CA THR A 210 2.08 -25.76 -2.07
C THR A 210 1.46 -24.36 -1.93
N LEU A 211 2.20 -23.39 -1.42
CA LEU A 211 1.72 -22.03 -1.20
C LEU A 211 2.07 -21.11 -2.36
N ASN A 212 1.08 -20.35 -2.82
CA ASN A 212 1.34 -19.31 -3.80
C ASN A 212 2.10 -18.14 -3.16
N ARG A 213 3.38 -18.02 -3.48
CA ARG A 213 4.27 -16.97 -2.94
C ARG A 213 3.93 -15.58 -3.45
N GLU A 214 3.27 -15.46 -4.58
CA GLU A 214 2.93 -14.17 -5.17
C GLU A 214 1.64 -13.60 -4.58
N SER A 215 0.60 -14.44 -4.43
CA SER A 215 -0.71 -14.01 -3.93
C SER A 215 -0.83 -14.13 -2.42
N GLY A 216 -0.05 -15.00 -1.75
CA GLY A 216 -0.07 -15.14 -0.28
C GLY A 216 0.62 -13.98 0.43
N GLY A 217 0.12 -13.58 1.59
CA GLY A 217 0.76 -12.57 2.44
C GLY A 217 -0.21 -11.60 3.10
N LEU A 218 0.30 -10.43 3.47
CA LEU A 218 -0.47 -9.39 4.15
C LEU A 218 -1.29 -8.56 3.15
N TYR A 219 -2.52 -8.26 3.56
CA TYR A 219 -3.46 -7.41 2.84
C TYR A 219 -4.16 -6.46 3.80
N ILE A 220 -4.47 -5.26 3.31
CA ILE A 220 -5.38 -4.32 3.98
C ILE A 220 -6.79 -4.58 3.45
N ILE A 221 -7.77 -4.58 4.34
CA ILE A 221 -9.18 -4.56 3.97
C ILE A 221 -9.51 -3.17 3.43
N ALA A 222 -9.76 -3.08 2.12
CA ALA A 222 -10.14 -1.83 1.48
C ALA A 222 -11.60 -1.48 1.76
N ASP A 223 -12.46 -2.47 1.59
CA ASP A 223 -13.88 -2.40 1.97
C ASP A 223 -14.41 -3.80 2.31
N LEU A 224 -15.57 -3.85 2.94
CA LEU A 224 -16.22 -5.09 3.31
C LEU A 224 -17.75 -4.95 3.27
N CYS A 225 -18.41 -6.08 3.05
CA CYS A 225 -19.86 -6.18 3.10
C CYS A 225 -20.28 -7.44 3.85
N HIS A 226 -21.16 -7.28 4.82
CA HIS A 226 -21.78 -8.39 5.55
C HIS A 226 -23.11 -8.75 4.90
N PHE A 227 -23.28 -10.03 4.62
CA PHE A 227 -24.52 -10.61 4.13
C PHE A 227 -25.12 -11.51 5.20
N VAL A 228 -26.39 -11.28 5.50
CA VAL A 228 -27.16 -12.09 6.46
C VAL A 228 -28.43 -12.55 5.77
N ASP A 229 -28.55 -13.83 5.56
CA ASP A 229 -29.73 -14.43 4.96
C ASP A 229 -30.19 -15.67 5.75
N ALA A 230 -31.26 -16.33 5.29
CA ALA A 230 -31.78 -17.52 5.95
C ALA A 230 -30.82 -18.74 5.90
N GLY A 231 -29.84 -18.73 4.98
CA GLY A 231 -28.85 -19.79 4.83
C GLY A 231 -27.60 -19.60 5.67
N GLY A 232 -27.37 -18.40 6.17
CA GLY A 232 -26.19 -18.10 6.97
C GLY A 232 -25.72 -16.65 6.91
N THR A 233 -24.55 -16.43 7.47
CA THR A 233 -23.90 -15.12 7.49
C THR A 233 -22.55 -15.21 6.80
N TYR A 234 -22.31 -14.30 5.86
CA TYR A 234 -21.08 -14.22 5.07
C TYR A 234 -20.51 -12.81 5.12
N THR A 235 -19.20 -12.71 5.04
CA THR A 235 -18.51 -11.44 4.89
C THR A 235 -17.68 -11.47 3.61
N LYS A 236 -17.92 -10.52 2.73
CA LYS A 236 -17.15 -10.30 1.51
C LYS A 236 -16.16 -9.19 1.75
N LEU A 237 -14.90 -9.44 1.46
CA LEU A 237 -13.79 -8.52 1.70
C LEU A 237 -13.12 -8.18 0.38
N ASN A 238 -12.96 -6.90 0.09
CA ASN A 238 -12.06 -6.42 -0.94
C ASN A 238 -10.73 -6.05 -0.30
N LEU A 239 -9.69 -6.72 -0.76
CA LEU A 239 -8.35 -6.65 -0.21
C LEU A 239 -7.40 -5.93 -1.15
N ALA A 240 -6.53 -5.10 -0.60
CA ALA A 240 -5.53 -4.37 -1.36
C ALA A 240 -4.14 -4.56 -0.75
N ARG A 241 -3.12 -4.55 -1.63
CA ARG A 241 -1.71 -4.55 -1.23
C ARG A 241 -0.87 -3.72 -2.22
N ASP A 242 0.23 -3.23 -1.75
CA ASP A 242 1.14 -2.36 -2.51
C ASP A 242 2.31 -3.09 -3.18
N SER A 243 2.55 -4.34 -2.78
CA SER A 243 3.75 -5.08 -3.17
C SER A 243 3.49 -6.59 -3.14
N PHE A 244 4.40 -7.36 -3.72
CA PHE A 244 4.31 -8.81 -3.85
C PHE A 244 5.39 -9.52 -3.03
N GLY A 245 5.25 -10.85 -2.97
CA GLY A 245 6.11 -11.67 -2.14
C GLY A 245 5.56 -11.79 -0.71
N ARG A 246 5.70 -12.99 -0.17
CA ARG A 246 5.17 -13.34 1.15
C ARG A 246 5.96 -12.65 2.26
N LYS A 247 5.29 -11.85 3.06
CA LYS A 247 5.79 -11.27 4.30
C LYS A 247 4.88 -11.74 5.45
N GLY A 248 5.46 -12.19 6.55
CA GLY A 248 4.73 -12.77 7.66
C GLY A 248 4.48 -14.27 7.50
N ASN A 249 3.93 -14.87 8.54
CA ASN A 249 3.60 -16.28 8.62
C ASN A 249 2.15 -16.46 9.05
N HIS A 250 1.55 -17.56 8.61
CA HIS A 250 0.28 -18.01 9.16
C HIS A 250 0.50 -18.40 10.63
N SER A 251 -0.11 -17.66 11.57
CA SER A 251 -0.14 -18.10 12.95
C SER A 251 -1.45 -18.86 13.16
N THR A 252 -1.36 -20.14 13.39
CA THR A 252 -2.44 -20.87 14.06
C THR A 252 -2.52 -20.32 15.48
N THR A 253 -3.50 -19.48 15.73
CA THR A 253 -3.87 -19.17 17.11
C THR A 253 -4.56 -20.44 17.62
N THR A 254 -3.87 -21.18 18.48
CA THR A 254 -4.46 -22.25 19.29
C THR A 254 -5.42 -21.66 20.28
#